data_4791bad7c876b36b6e003e64d101696b
#
_entry.id   4791bad7c876b36b6e003e64d101696b
#
_cell.length_a   1.000
_cell.length_b   1.000
_cell.length_c   1.000
_cell.angle_alpha   90.00
_cell.angle_beta   90.00
_cell.angle_gamma   90.00
#
_symmetry.space_group_name_H-M   'P 1'
#
loop_
_entity.id
_entity.type
_entity.pdbx_description
1 polymer ?
#
loop_
_entity_poly.entity_id
_entity_poly.type
_entity_poly.pdbx_seq_one_letter_code
_entity_poly.pdbx_strand_id
1 'polypeptide(L)'
;MPHAVTARRRLALAPGWPAQLMASPSSGRRLCRPAGATRGSRWPPAAAILALTAAMAGCGGGAAAVSLPPKGAPAATGPPAAAPPLTARQQVAAAYAGYWQAYAAAMTSQNPVQARAILAPYNPAADIPEMIRSLQRDWAAHDVADGSAVPHILSIQVAGRTARLHDCLDLSHFGVEDIQTSQVVAGSFGQPQLNFYITLVLLGGRWRVSNMQLVEVPCAP
;
A
#
# COMPACT_ATOMS: atom_id res chain seq x y z
N MET A 1 14.63 -36.84 11.71
CA MET A 1 14.92 -35.40 11.90
C MET A 1 14.69 -34.72 10.55
N PRO A 2 13.62 -33.95 10.34
CA PRO A 2 13.38 -33.26 9.10
C PRO A 2 14.16 -31.93 9.09
N HIS A 3 14.99 -31.79 8.08
CA HIS A 3 15.68 -30.51 7.79
C HIS A 3 14.66 -29.47 7.37
N ALA A 4 14.49 -28.43 8.17
CA ALA A 4 13.73 -27.25 7.81
C ALA A 4 14.50 -26.49 6.71
N VAL A 5 14.08 -26.68 5.47
CA VAL A 5 14.50 -25.85 4.33
C VAL A 5 13.77 -24.52 4.47
N THR A 6 14.45 -23.54 5.04
CA THR A 6 13.99 -22.15 5.05
C THR A 6 14.11 -21.59 3.64
N ALA A 7 13.10 -21.83 2.81
CA ALA A 7 12.98 -21.20 1.51
C ALA A 7 12.73 -19.71 1.72
N ARG A 8 13.72 -18.87 1.46
CA ARG A 8 13.55 -17.43 1.34
C ARG A 8 12.64 -17.16 0.14
N ARG A 9 11.36 -16.92 0.41
CA ARG A 9 10.41 -16.50 -0.61
C ARG A 9 10.73 -15.06 -1.01
N ARG A 10 10.97 -14.82 -2.29
CA ARG A 10 11.14 -13.48 -2.86
C ARG A 10 9.79 -13.04 -3.41
N LEU A 11 9.33 -11.84 -3.06
CA LEU A 11 8.22 -11.19 -3.75
C LEU A 11 8.58 -11.08 -5.23
N ALA A 12 7.81 -11.74 -6.08
CA ALA A 12 7.92 -11.60 -7.52
C ALA A 12 7.15 -10.34 -7.94
N LEU A 13 7.84 -9.21 -7.91
CA LEU A 13 7.30 -7.96 -8.44
C LEU A 13 7.08 -8.07 -9.96
N ALA A 14 6.09 -7.31 -10.49
CA ALA A 14 5.68 -7.32 -11.88
C ALA A 14 6.85 -7.22 -12.89
N PRO A 15 6.69 -7.69 -14.16
CA PRO A 15 7.75 -7.68 -15.17
C PRO A 15 8.30 -6.28 -15.37
N GLY A 16 9.63 -6.15 -15.27
CA GLY A 16 10.35 -4.88 -15.24
C GLY A 16 10.85 -4.49 -13.85
N TRP A 17 10.47 -5.19 -12.80
CA TRP A 17 10.98 -4.94 -11.46
C TRP A 17 12.31 -5.71 -11.27
N PRO A 18 13.39 -5.03 -10.90
CA PRO A 18 14.65 -5.71 -10.60
C PRO A 18 14.44 -6.61 -9.38
N ALA A 19 14.70 -7.90 -9.53
CA ALA A 19 14.63 -8.93 -8.48
C ALA A 19 15.53 -8.64 -7.26
N GLN A 20 16.22 -7.50 -7.26
CA GLN A 20 17.21 -7.06 -6.28
C GLN A 20 16.62 -6.31 -5.08
N LEU A 21 15.34 -5.92 -5.13
CA LEU A 21 14.73 -5.07 -4.10
C LEU A 21 14.57 -5.72 -2.72
N MET A 22 14.70 -7.05 -2.64
CA MET A 22 14.54 -7.81 -1.39
C MET A 22 15.84 -8.43 -0.85
N ALA A 23 16.99 -8.07 -1.39
CA ALA A 23 18.27 -8.50 -0.83
C ALA A 23 18.72 -7.51 0.26
N SER A 24 18.30 -7.75 1.50
CA SER A 24 18.98 -7.17 2.66
C SER A 24 20.48 -7.51 2.57
N PRO A 25 21.38 -6.54 2.68
CA PRO A 25 22.80 -6.85 2.81
C PRO A 25 22.98 -7.67 4.08
N SER A 26 23.30 -8.93 3.92
CA SER A 26 23.70 -9.79 5.03
C SER A 26 25.03 -9.24 5.56
N SER A 27 24.95 -8.34 6.53
CA SER A 27 26.10 -7.97 7.38
C SER A 27 26.55 -9.26 8.06
N GLY A 28 27.66 -9.79 7.57
CA GLY A 28 28.35 -10.94 8.13
C GLY A 28 28.91 -10.60 9.52
N ARG A 29 28.08 -10.73 10.55
CA ARG A 29 28.56 -10.85 11.93
C ARG A 29 28.65 -12.32 12.26
N ARG A 30 29.88 -12.80 12.28
CA ARG A 30 30.21 -14.04 12.97
C ARG A 30 29.87 -13.86 14.44
N LEU A 31 28.80 -14.46 14.87
CA LEU A 31 28.48 -14.56 16.30
C LEU A 31 29.07 -15.85 16.85
N CYS A 32 30.02 -15.68 17.75
CA CYS A 32 30.46 -16.69 18.68
C CYS A 32 29.27 -17.28 19.42
N ARG A 33 29.24 -18.60 19.45
CA ARG A 33 28.26 -19.42 20.15
C ARG A 33 28.68 -19.54 21.61
N PRO A 34 27.84 -19.16 22.59
CA PRO A 34 27.95 -19.72 23.92
C PRO A 34 27.00 -20.90 24.07
N ALA A 35 27.57 -21.98 24.59
CA ALA A 35 26.84 -23.15 25.05
C ALA A 35 26.25 -22.88 26.45
N GLY A 36 25.08 -23.40 26.72
CA GLY A 36 24.72 -23.78 28.09
C GLY A 36 23.42 -23.22 28.67
N ALA A 37 22.64 -24.15 29.17
CA ALA A 37 21.75 -24.12 30.33
C ALA A 37 20.24 -23.92 30.13
N THR A 38 19.57 -25.00 30.12
CA THR A 38 18.42 -25.57 30.89
C THR A 38 17.65 -24.67 31.87
N ARG A 39 16.37 -25.00 31.97
CA ARG A 39 15.30 -24.81 32.98
C ARG A 39 14.26 -23.80 32.51
N GLY A 40 12.99 -24.17 32.27
CA GLY A 40 12.06 -24.83 33.15
C GLY A 40 11.29 -23.76 33.95
N SER A 41 10.15 -23.25 33.41
CA SER A 41 9.18 -22.59 34.27
C SER A 41 7.77 -22.76 33.73
N ARG A 42 7.00 -23.53 34.47
CA ARG A 42 5.55 -23.69 34.34
C ARG A 42 4.89 -22.44 34.90
N TRP A 43 3.92 -21.88 34.24
CA TRP A 43 3.00 -20.89 34.80
C TRP A 43 1.57 -21.39 34.70
N PRO A 44 0.77 -21.24 35.80
CA PRO A 44 -0.62 -21.68 35.84
C PRO A 44 -1.58 -20.62 35.27
N PRO A 45 -2.83 -21.01 34.99
CA PRO A 45 -3.87 -20.09 34.54
C PRO A 45 -4.53 -19.40 35.73
N ALA A 46 -4.76 -18.10 35.64
CA ALA A 46 -5.65 -17.39 36.55
C ALA A 46 -6.61 -16.52 35.75
N ALA A 47 -7.86 -16.88 35.85
CA ALA A 47 -9.03 -16.10 35.47
C ALA A 47 -9.17 -14.88 36.40
N ALA A 48 -9.57 -13.74 35.88
CA ALA A 48 -10.26 -12.70 36.61
C ALA A 48 -11.16 -11.86 35.71
N ILE A 49 -12.43 -12.05 35.93
CA ILE A 49 -13.57 -11.24 35.47
C ILE A 49 -13.59 -9.98 36.35
N LEU A 50 -13.75 -8.80 35.72
CA LEU A 50 -14.27 -7.62 36.42
C LEU A 50 -15.04 -6.73 35.46
N ALA A 51 -16.36 -6.77 35.62
CA ALA A 51 -17.32 -5.83 35.04
C ALA A 51 -17.24 -4.52 35.85
N LEU A 52 -17.20 -3.38 35.21
CA LEU A 52 -17.51 -2.10 35.86
C LEU A 52 -18.41 -1.28 34.96
N THR A 53 -19.68 -1.25 35.33
CA THR A 53 -20.72 -0.30 34.92
C THR A 53 -20.51 1.02 35.66
N ALA A 54 -20.44 2.14 34.98
CA ALA A 54 -20.60 3.46 35.58
C ALA A 54 -21.54 4.29 34.73
N ALA A 55 -22.77 4.42 35.20
CA ALA A 55 -23.74 5.42 34.76
C ALA A 55 -23.38 6.76 35.43
N MET A 56 -23.32 7.85 34.63
CA MET A 56 -23.34 9.20 35.13
C MET A 56 -24.42 9.99 34.40
N ALA A 57 -25.53 10.15 35.09
CA ALA A 57 -26.53 11.17 34.81
C ALA A 57 -26.01 12.52 35.32
N GLY A 58 -25.99 13.53 34.48
CA GLY A 58 -25.69 14.91 34.84
C GLY A 58 -26.70 15.84 34.20
N CYS A 59 -27.75 16.17 34.97
CA CYS A 59 -28.64 17.30 34.72
C CYS A 59 -27.92 18.61 35.02
N GLY A 60 -28.04 19.57 34.15
CA GLY A 60 -27.57 20.94 34.42
C GLY A 60 -28.14 21.91 33.42
N GLY A 61 -29.22 22.56 33.77
CA GLY A 61 -30.00 23.56 33.08
C GLY A 61 -29.24 24.86 32.82
N GLY A 62 -29.61 25.49 31.76
CA GLY A 62 -29.19 26.81 31.37
C GLY A 62 -29.96 27.21 30.11
N ALA A 63 -31.20 27.64 30.28
CA ALA A 63 -31.96 28.24 29.21
C ALA A 63 -31.39 29.62 28.90
N ALA A 64 -30.46 29.75 27.98
CA ALA A 64 -30.15 30.98 27.33
C ALA A 64 -31.15 31.22 26.23
N ALA A 65 -31.96 32.27 26.37
CA ALA A 65 -32.86 32.72 25.34
C ALA A 65 -32.07 33.14 24.10
N VAL A 66 -32.06 32.26 23.09
CA VAL A 66 -31.51 32.60 21.78
C VAL A 66 -32.51 33.46 21.05
N SER A 67 -32.19 34.74 20.94
CA SER A 67 -32.90 35.67 20.03
C SER A 67 -32.77 35.10 18.61
N LEU A 68 -33.84 34.66 18.04
CA LEU A 68 -33.90 34.28 16.63
C LEU A 68 -33.62 35.53 15.76
N PRO A 69 -32.68 35.50 14.84
CA PRO A 69 -32.50 36.53 13.84
C PRO A 69 -33.76 36.62 12.95
N PRO A 70 -34.09 37.81 12.43
CA PRO A 70 -35.26 38.00 11.59
C PRO A 70 -35.19 37.06 10.37
N LYS A 71 -36.32 36.53 10.02
CA LYS A 71 -36.55 35.61 8.88
C LYS A 71 -36.09 36.28 7.59
N GLY A 72 -34.78 36.21 7.33
CA GLY A 72 -34.17 36.68 6.10
C GLY A 72 -34.61 35.82 4.93
N ALA A 73 -34.74 36.43 3.77
CA ALA A 73 -35.10 35.83 2.51
C ALA A 73 -34.33 34.50 2.27
N PRO A 74 -34.96 33.50 1.62
CA PRO A 74 -34.28 32.26 1.30
C PRO A 74 -33.03 32.56 0.47
N ALA A 75 -31.85 32.30 1.03
CA ALA A 75 -30.64 32.30 0.27
C ALA A 75 -30.83 31.31 -0.86
N ALA A 76 -30.77 31.76 -2.10
CA ALA A 76 -30.82 30.89 -3.26
C ALA A 76 -29.62 29.97 -3.17
N THR A 77 -29.84 28.75 -2.72
CA THR A 77 -28.90 27.63 -2.79
C THR A 77 -28.73 27.25 -4.26
N GLY A 78 -27.90 28.00 -4.98
CA GLY A 78 -27.45 27.59 -6.29
C GLY A 78 -26.74 26.22 -6.15
N PRO A 79 -26.82 25.35 -7.17
CA PRO A 79 -26.06 24.11 -7.16
C PRO A 79 -24.59 24.42 -6.89
N PRO A 80 -23.89 23.61 -6.08
CA PRO A 80 -22.47 23.83 -5.79
C PRO A 80 -21.69 23.92 -7.08
N ALA A 81 -20.85 24.94 -7.22
CA ALA A 81 -20.03 25.13 -8.41
C ALA A 81 -19.18 23.89 -8.64
N ALA A 82 -19.20 23.33 -9.87
CA ALA A 82 -18.41 22.18 -10.22
C ALA A 82 -16.92 22.48 -9.97
N ALA A 83 -16.21 21.54 -9.32
CA ALA A 83 -14.79 21.68 -9.10
C ALA A 83 -14.03 21.85 -10.44
N PRO A 84 -13.01 22.70 -10.51
CA PRO A 84 -12.24 22.87 -11.72
C PRO A 84 -11.58 21.56 -12.17
N PRO A 85 -11.46 21.31 -13.49
CA PRO A 85 -10.85 20.08 -13.99
C PRO A 85 -9.38 19.96 -13.55
N LEU A 86 -8.93 18.75 -13.25
CA LEU A 86 -7.55 18.47 -12.84
C LEU A 86 -6.57 18.83 -13.98
N THR A 87 -5.46 19.47 -13.63
CA THR A 87 -4.34 19.66 -14.57
C THR A 87 -3.73 18.32 -14.98
N ALA A 88 -3.00 18.29 -16.10
CA ALA A 88 -2.34 17.06 -16.55
C ALA A 88 -1.38 16.48 -15.50
N ARG A 89 -0.66 17.31 -14.75
CA ARG A 89 0.22 16.86 -13.65
C ARG A 89 -0.57 16.21 -12.52
N GLN A 90 -1.69 16.80 -12.13
CA GLN A 90 -2.57 16.22 -11.10
C GLN A 90 -3.19 14.89 -11.56
N GLN A 91 -3.56 14.78 -12.84
CA GLN A 91 -4.04 13.52 -13.41
C GLN A 91 -2.96 12.43 -13.41
N VAL A 92 -1.70 12.77 -13.72
CA VAL A 92 -0.56 11.85 -13.66
C VAL A 92 -0.32 11.38 -12.22
N ALA A 93 -0.30 12.30 -11.25
CA ALA A 93 -0.13 11.96 -9.84
C ALA A 93 -1.25 11.04 -9.34
N ALA A 94 -2.50 11.35 -9.67
CA ALA A 94 -3.65 10.53 -9.30
C ALA A 94 -3.61 9.13 -9.94
N ALA A 95 -3.19 9.03 -11.22
CA ALA A 95 -3.04 7.76 -11.90
C ALA A 95 -1.94 6.89 -11.26
N TYR A 96 -0.82 7.48 -10.84
CA TYR A 96 0.26 6.77 -10.18
C TYR A 96 -0.15 6.28 -8.78
N ALA A 97 -0.78 7.14 -7.97
CA ALA A 97 -1.31 6.73 -6.68
C ALA A 97 -2.37 5.62 -6.81
N GLY A 98 -3.27 5.75 -7.80
CA GLY A 98 -4.28 4.74 -8.11
C GLY A 98 -3.68 3.42 -8.60
N TYR A 99 -2.53 3.44 -9.28
CA TYR A 99 -1.81 2.23 -9.67
C TYR A 99 -1.42 1.36 -8.46
N TRP A 100 -0.88 1.98 -7.40
CA TRP A 100 -0.49 1.25 -6.18
C TRP A 100 -1.68 0.64 -5.45
N GLN A 101 -2.78 1.42 -5.35
CA GLN A 101 -4.03 0.94 -4.77
C GLN A 101 -4.61 -0.23 -5.59
N ALA A 102 -4.61 -0.11 -6.92
CA ALA A 102 -5.08 -1.14 -7.82
C ALA A 102 -4.21 -2.41 -7.74
N TYR A 103 -2.88 -2.26 -7.62
CA TYR A 103 -1.97 -3.39 -7.48
C TYR A 103 -2.25 -4.18 -6.19
N ALA A 104 -2.37 -3.48 -5.05
CA ALA A 104 -2.72 -4.11 -3.77
C ALA A 104 -4.10 -4.81 -3.84
N ALA A 105 -5.11 -4.14 -4.39
CA ALA A 105 -6.45 -4.71 -4.54
C ALA A 105 -6.47 -5.94 -5.48
N ALA A 106 -5.70 -5.90 -6.58
CA ALA A 106 -5.57 -7.02 -7.50
C ALA A 106 -4.89 -8.22 -6.82
N MET A 107 -3.82 -7.99 -6.04
CA MET A 107 -3.14 -9.04 -5.29
C MET A 107 -4.05 -9.68 -4.24
N THR A 108 -4.88 -8.90 -3.56
CA THR A 108 -5.84 -9.39 -2.55
C THR A 108 -7.04 -10.12 -3.18
N SER A 109 -7.39 -9.83 -4.43
CA SER A 109 -8.58 -10.40 -5.09
C SER A 109 -8.55 -11.91 -5.28
N GLN A 110 -7.36 -12.51 -5.41
CA GLN A 110 -7.09 -13.93 -5.70
C GLN A 110 -7.89 -14.47 -6.92
N ASN A 111 -8.33 -13.59 -7.79
CA ASN A 111 -9.12 -13.91 -8.95
C ASN A 111 -8.54 -13.23 -10.20
N PRO A 112 -8.08 -13.98 -11.21
CA PRO A 112 -7.40 -13.42 -12.38
C PRO A 112 -8.31 -12.54 -13.24
N VAL A 113 -9.62 -12.79 -13.26
CA VAL A 113 -10.58 -11.96 -14.02
C VAL A 113 -10.80 -10.64 -13.31
N GLN A 114 -11.01 -10.67 -12.01
CA GLN A 114 -11.17 -9.49 -11.17
C GLN A 114 -9.89 -8.65 -11.16
N ALA A 115 -8.73 -9.26 -10.94
CA ALA A 115 -7.45 -8.58 -10.95
C ALA A 115 -7.19 -7.86 -12.29
N ARG A 116 -7.51 -8.50 -13.43
CA ARG A 116 -7.43 -7.88 -14.74
C ARG A 116 -8.31 -6.63 -14.83
N ALA A 117 -9.54 -6.69 -14.36
CA ALA A 117 -10.46 -5.55 -14.37
C ALA A 117 -9.96 -4.39 -13.49
N ILE A 118 -9.40 -4.70 -12.33
CA ILE A 118 -8.81 -3.73 -11.40
C ILE A 118 -7.58 -3.04 -12.00
N LEU A 119 -6.69 -3.79 -12.67
CA LEU A 119 -5.43 -3.28 -13.22
C LEU A 119 -5.61 -2.51 -14.53
N ALA A 120 -6.64 -2.83 -15.34
CA ALA A 120 -6.84 -2.29 -16.67
C ALA A 120 -6.92 -0.75 -16.75
N PRO A 121 -7.47 0.00 -15.79
CA PRO A 121 -7.45 1.46 -15.81
C PRO A 121 -6.06 2.07 -15.69
N TYR A 122 -5.10 1.38 -15.07
CA TYR A 122 -3.81 1.92 -14.63
C TYR A 122 -2.62 1.37 -15.41
N ASN A 123 -2.80 0.31 -16.20
CA ASN A 123 -1.73 -0.36 -16.96
C ASN A 123 -2.06 -0.47 -18.44
N PRO A 124 -1.07 -0.41 -19.34
CA PRO A 124 -1.26 -0.79 -20.75
C PRO A 124 -1.77 -2.23 -20.85
N ALA A 125 -2.66 -2.48 -21.80
CA ALA A 125 -3.26 -3.81 -21.97
C ALA A 125 -2.21 -4.93 -22.25
N ALA A 126 -1.10 -4.56 -22.87
CA ALA A 126 0.00 -5.49 -23.17
C ALA A 126 0.71 -6.01 -21.92
N ASP A 127 0.74 -5.23 -20.82
CA ASP A 127 1.49 -5.57 -19.61
C ASP A 127 0.68 -6.44 -18.65
N ILE A 128 -0.65 -6.35 -18.72
CA ILE A 128 -1.57 -7.03 -17.80
C ILE A 128 -1.38 -8.56 -17.76
N PRO A 129 -1.19 -9.28 -18.87
CA PRO A 129 -1.02 -10.73 -18.83
C PRO A 129 0.17 -11.18 -17.96
N GLU A 130 1.29 -10.44 -17.99
CA GLU A 130 2.45 -10.77 -17.16
C GLU A 130 2.21 -10.44 -15.69
N MET A 131 1.56 -9.31 -15.41
CA MET A 131 1.16 -8.95 -14.04
C MET A 131 0.27 -10.04 -13.43
N ILE A 132 -0.72 -10.54 -14.18
CA ILE A 132 -1.61 -11.62 -13.72
C ILE A 132 -0.82 -12.92 -13.46
N ARG A 133 0.14 -13.27 -14.33
CA ARG A 133 1.00 -14.44 -14.07
C ARG A 133 1.84 -14.28 -12.80
N SER A 134 2.30 -13.06 -12.49
CA SER A 134 2.98 -12.79 -11.23
C SER A 134 2.06 -12.99 -10.04
N LEU A 135 0.89 -12.35 -10.06
CA LEU A 135 -0.09 -12.47 -8.99
C LEU A 135 -0.55 -13.93 -8.77
N GLN A 136 -0.68 -14.71 -9.83
CA GLN A 136 -1.01 -16.15 -9.69
C GLN A 136 0.06 -16.94 -8.94
N ARG A 137 1.36 -16.56 -9.06
CA ARG A 137 2.42 -17.20 -8.26
C ARG A 137 2.30 -16.83 -6.78
N ASP A 138 1.96 -15.58 -6.49
CA ASP A 138 1.75 -15.11 -5.12
C ASP A 138 0.53 -15.81 -4.51
N TRP A 139 -0.59 -15.89 -5.23
CA TRP A 139 -1.80 -16.60 -4.78
C TRP A 139 -1.57 -18.11 -4.55
N ALA A 140 -0.76 -18.76 -5.41
CA ALA A 140 -0.38 -20.16 -5.21
C ALA A 140 0.47 -20.36 -3.94
N ALA A 141 1.08 -19.31 -3.44
CA ALA A 141 1.80 -19.28 -2.18
C ALA A 141 0.91 -18.83 -1.00
N HIS A 142 -0.38 -18.55 -1.24
CA HIS A 142 -1.35 -17.98 -0.31
C HIS A 142 -1.06 -16.53 0.10
N ASP A 143 -0.25 -15.85 -0.68
CA ASP A 143 0.22 -14.50 -0.40
C ASP A 143 -0.78 -13.46 -0.94
N VAL A 144 -1.15 -12.48 -0.11
CA VAL A 144 -1.95 -11.30 -0.47
C VAL A 144 -1.23 -10.02 -0.02
N ALA A 145 -1.63 -8.89 -0.56
CA ALA A 145 -1.06 -7.61 -0.15
C ALA A 145 -1.48 -7.28 1.29
N ASP A 146 -0.51 -6.82 2.08
CA ASP A 146 -0.71 -6.22 3.39
C ASP A 146 -0.19 -4.78 3.40
N GLY A 147 -1.00 -3.87 3.94
CA GLY A 147 -0.66 -2.45 4.04
C GLY A 147 -0.75 -1.67 2.74
N SER A 148 0.04 -0.60 2.62
CA SER A 148 -0.02 0.33 1.49
C SER A 148 1.34 0.93 1.13
N ALA A 149 1.58 1.12 -0.18
CA ALA A 149 2.69 1.89 -0.70
C ALA A 149 2.38 3.40 -0.58
N VAL A 150 3.36 4.20 -0.18
CA VAL A 150 3.21 5.65 -0.03
C VAL A 150 4.13 6.38 -1.01
N PRO A 151 3.58 6.91 -2.13
CA PRO A 151 4.35 7.72 -3.07
C PRO A 151 4.73 9.09 -2.48
N HIS A 152 6.00 9.47 -2.62
CA HIS A 152 6.52 10.82 -2.34
C HIS A 152 7.04 11.44 -3.63
N ILE A 153 6.13 11.95 -4.46
CA ILE A 153 6.42 12.45 -5.79
C ILE A 153 7.28 13.70 -5.71
N LEU A 154 8.51 13.62 -6.22
CA LEU A 154 9.49 14.71 -6.25
C LEU A 154 9.29 15.60 -7.48
N SER A 155 8.98 15.03 -8.64
CA SER A 155 8.74 15.81 -9.83
C SER A 155 7.83 15.09 -10.84
N ILE A 156 7.12 15.87 -11.65
CA ILE A 156 6.33 15.39 -12.80
C ILE A 156 6.62 16.26 -14.01
N GLN A 157 7.02 15.64 -15.11
CA GLN A 157 7.20 16.26 -16.42
C GLN A 157 6.21 15.64 -17.40
N VAL A 158 5.36 16.47 -18.02
CA VAL A 158 4.38 16.02 -19.02
C VAL A 158 4.78 16.55 -20.38
N ALA A 159 4.93 15.65 -21.37
CA ALA A 159 5.24 15.97 -22.75
C ALA A 159 4.26 15.25 -23.68
N GLY A 160 3.24 15.97 -24.16
CA GLY A 160 2.19 15.40 -25.01
C GLY A 160 1.44 14.25 -24.31
N ARG A 161 1.61 13.03 -24.85
CA ARG A 161 0.94 11.82 -24.34
C ARG A 161 1.85 10.96 -23.44
N THR A 162 2.97 11.49 -23.02
CA THR A 162 3.91 10.80 -22.13
C THR A 162 4.20 11.68 -20.92
N ALA A 163 4.30 11.09 -19.76
CA ALA A 163 4.75 11.74 -18.54
C ALA A 163 5.91 10.96 -17.92
N ARG A 164 6.87 11.69 -17.35
CA ARG A 164 7.92 11.17 -16.49
C ARG A 164 7.68 11.66 -15.07
N LEU A 165 7.69 10.75 -14.13
CA LEU A 165 7.50 11.01 -12.71
C LEU A 165 8.75 10.49 -11.98
N HIS A 166 9.25 11.29 -11.04
CA HIS A 166 10.31 10.92 -10.12
C HIS A 166 9.69 10.79 -8.73
N ASP A 167 9.87 9.66 -8.10
CA ASP A 167 9.26 9.32 -6.83
C ASP A 167 10.27 8.72 -5.85
N CYS A 168 10.14 9.11 -4.60
CA CYS A 168 10.81 8.50 -3.47
C CYS A 168 9.80 7.61 -2.74
N LEU A 169 9.58 6.41 -3.27
CA LEU A 169 8.53 5.50 -2.84
C LEU A 169 8.85 4.87 -1.48
N ASP A 170 7.91 4.95 -0.55
CA ASP A 170 7.98 4.25 0.73
C ASP A 170 7.15 2.96 0.67
N LEU A 171 7.84 1.83 0.78
CA LEU A 171 7.25 0.50 0.88
C LEU A 171 7.42 -0.12 2.28
N SER A 172 7.86 0.64 3.29
CA SER A 172 8.07 0.10 4.64
C SER A 172 6.79 -0.41 5.31
N HIS A 173 5.64 0.01 4.79
CA HIS A 173 4.31 -0.42 5.22
C HIS A 173 3.55 -1.17 4.13
N PHE A 174 4.25 -1.69 3.12
CA PHE A 174 3.67 -2.53 2.08
C PHE A 174 4.39 -3.86 2.03
N GLY A 175 3.70 -4.91 2.43
CA GLY A 175 4.21 -6.26 2.56
C GLY A 175 3.22 -7.30 2.05
N VAL A 176 3.37 -8.50 2.57
CA VAL A 176 2.59 -9.68 2.22
C VAL A 176 2.09 -10.37 3.48
N GLU A 177 0.81 -10.72 3.49
CA GLU A 177 0.17 -11.58 4.47
C GLU A 177 -0.12 -12.96 3.86
N ASP A 178 0.12 -14.02 4.61
CA ASP A 178 -0.36 -15.37 4.28
C ASP A 178 -1.80 -15.52 4.77
N ILE A 179 -2.75 -15.65 3.83
CA ILE A 179 -4.19 -15.68 4.13
C ILE A 179 -4.63 -16.91 4.92
N GLN A 180 -3.86 -17.99 4.93
CA GLN A 180 -4.22 -19.20 5.68
C GLN A 180 -3.91 -19.02 7.16
N THR A 181 -2.86 -18.31 7.48
CA THR A 181 -2.41 -18.09 8.86
C THR A 181 -2.77 -16.73 9.41
N SER A 182 -3.20 -15.78 8.53
CA SER A 182 -3.38 -14.35 8.85
C SER A 182 -2.13 -13.74 9.48
N GLN A 183 -0.97 -14.15 9.02
CA GLN A 183 0.30 -13.64 9.50
C GLN A 183 1.06 -12.94 8.40
N VAL A 184 1.64 -11.80 8.73
CA VAL A 184 2.55 -11.11 7.84
C VAL A 184 3.77 -11.98 7.59
N VAL A 185 4.11 -12.17 6.31
CA VAL A 185 5.29 -12.92 5.90
C VAL A 185 6.55 -12.16 6.34
N ALA A 186 7.36 -12.79 7.18
CA ALA A 186 8.54 -12.15 7.74
C ALA A 186 9.51 -11.67 6.65
N GLY A 187 9.87 -10.39 6.70
CA GLY A 187 10.76 -9.75 5.73
C GLY A 187 10.12 -9.45 4.38
N SER A 188 8.78 -9.45 4.30
CA SER A 188 8.04 -9.06 3.09
C SER A 188 7.88 -7.55 2.93
N PHE A 189 7.94 -6.78 4.01
CA PHE A 189 7.91 -5.32 3.88
C PHE A 189 9.07 -4.81 3.06
N GLY A 190 8.76 -3.86 2.17
CA GLY A 190 9.76 -3.19 1.35
C GLY A 190 10.61 -2.20 2.15
N GLN A 191 11.48 -1.49 1.45
CA GLN A 191 12.32 -0.47 2.03
C GLN A 191 11.64 0.90 1.96
N PRO A 192 11.90 1.81 2.91
CA PRO A 192 11.56 3.22 2.77
C PRO A 192 12.47 3.87 1.72
N GLN A 193 12.01 4.95 1.10
CA GLN A 193 12.81 5.83 0.24
C GLN A 193 13.44 5.15 -0.98
N LEU A 194 12.67 4.32 -1.67
CA LEU A 194 13.09 3.73 -2.94
C LEU A 194 13.01 4.77 -4.07
N ASN A 195 14.14 4.99 -4.74
CA ASN A 195 14.26 5.99 -5.79
C ASN A 195 13.78 5.44 -7.14
N PHE A 196 12.64 5.92 -7.62
CA PHE A 196 12.04 5.46 -8.87
C PHE A 196 11.87 6.55 -9.91
N TYR A 197 12.17 6.20 -11.17
CA TYR A 197 11.66 6.92 -12.34
C TYR A 197 10.54 6.13 -12.99
N ILE A 198 9.39 6.76 -13.13
CA ILE A 198 8.18 6.17 -13.65
C ILE A 198 7.82 6.85 -14.98
N THR A 199 7.49 6.05 -15.99
CA THR A 199 6.91 6.54 -17.24
C THR A 199 5.44 6.20 -17.28
N LEU A 200 4.61 7.21 -17.55
CA LEU A 200 3.19 7.04 -17.81
C LEU A 200 2.87 7.43 -19.26
N VAL A 201 1.89 6.75 -19.84
CA VAL A 201 1.38 7.02 -21.19
C VAL A 201 -0.11 7.31 -21.15
N LEU A 202 -0.55 8.28 -21.95
CA LEU A 202 -1.96 8.65 -22.08
C LEU A 202 -2.62 7.78 -23.16
N LEU A 203 -3.42 6.80 -22.73
CA LEU A 203 -4.13 5.86 -23.59
C LEU A 203 -5.64 5.94 -23.34
N GLY A 204 -6.42 6.22 -24.38
CA GLY A 204 -7.88 6.34 -24.25
C GLY A 204 -8.33 7.40 -23.24
N GLY A 205 -7.60 8.53 -23.16
CA GLY A 205 -7.89 9.62 -22.23
C GLY A 205 -7.48 9.37 -20.76
N ARG A 206 -6.77 8.27 -20.49
CA ARG A 206 -6.30 7.92 -19.12
C ARG A 206 -4.79 7.72 -19.08
N TRP A 207 -4.14 8.24 -18.06
CA TRP A 207 -2.74 7.98 -17.77
C TRP A 207 -2.56 6.57 -17.21
N ARG A 208 -1.58 5.83 -17.73
CA ARG A 208 -1.27 4.46 -17.33
C ARG A 208 0.23 4.31 -17.11
N VAL A 209 0.60 3.61 -16.05
CA VAL A 209 2.00 3.29 -15.74
C VAL A 209 2.49 2.26 -16.75
N SER A 210 3.50 2.64 -17.56
CA SER A 210 4.07 1.78 -18.60
C SER A 210 5.47 1.29 -18.29
N ASN A 211 6.18 1.97 -17.38
CA ASN A 211 7.49 1.53 -16.94
C ASN A 211 7.80 2.10 -15.56
N MET A 212 8.49 1.31 -14.75
CA MET A 212 9.04 1.73 -13.46
C MET A 212 10.49 1.27 -13.36
N GLN A 213 11.39 2.22 -13.16
CA GLN A 213 12.82 1.95 -13.07
C GLN A 213 13.33 2.36 -11.68
N LEU A 214 13.82 1.38 -10.94
CA LEU A 214 14.56 1.63 -9.71
C LEU A 214 15.94 2.18 -10.03
N VAL A 215 16.35 3.19 -9.27
CA VAL A 215 17.71 3.76 -9.30
C VAL A 215 18.39 3.42 -7.98
N GLU A 216 19.58 2.86 -8.06
CA GLU A 216 20.31 2.40 -6.87
C GLU A 216 20.85 3.53 -5.97
N VAL A 217 20.71 4.79 -6.43
CA VAL A 217 21.08 5.96 -5.64
C VAL A 217 19.93 6.30 -4.70
N PRO A 218 20.18 6.46 -3.39
CA PRO A 218 19.14 6.86 -2.45
C PRO A 218 18.42 8.15 -2.89
N CYS A 219 17.15 8.28 -2.51
CA CYS A 219 16.46 9.55 -2.67
C CYS A 219 17.24 10.66 -1.93
N ALA A 220 17.56 11.73 -2.63
CA ALA A 220 17.97 12.96 -1.97
C ALA A 220 16.70 13.68 -1.49
N PRO A 221 16.63 14.13 -0.22
CA PRO A 221 15.53 14.94 0.27
C PRO A 221 15.43 16.29 -0.42
#